data_ff4c7be1b709749df4d8d68d1a239b0b
#
_entry.id   ff4c7be1b709749df4d8d68d1a239b0b
#
_cell.length_a   1.000
_cell.length_b   1.000
_cell.length_c   1.000
_cell.angle_alpha   90.00
_cell.angle_beta   90.00
_cell.angle_gamma   90.00
#
_symmetry.space_group_name_H-M   'P 1'
#
loop_
_entity.id
_entity.type
_entity.pdbx_description
1 polymer ?
#
loop_
_entity_poly.entity_id
_entity_poly.type
_entity_poly.pdbx_seq_one_letter_code
_entity_poly.pdbx_strand_id
1 'polypeptide(L)'
;MGISTFFGLNVGMSALDMAQQAEAVISNNISNSNTPGYVQESAVLQEADPYPPLPSTNAPIMGGQLGQGVQVAQVQRLTSSFLNKQDRTNQSTSNKYDTLAQNLTQIEQIVNEPSSQSLQNALDNFFGSWQTLSTSPSSIPARQAVIAEGQTLGQTFQMVTTQLEDMQSNLTGTVQNQLQELNQYAQQVATLNKQIISINNMNQSGQPLVESPNQLEDQRGHVLDEMSQLANIAYTQNSDGSISVSIGSGTSIPGNIPLVSETTFYTLNTATALPTNMSSFVSGTGNAFMARTSAPYSGTLTGGTGTSLDINLQYVSGGQIAGNVQGLDETNQVLAQMDSFLSALANQVNSIQTSGYALGSSVTSTVNFFTPTTTAANNVILQVNSALTAQDIAAATGSNLPGDNSNALLMVNNAWNGYPTTATTYNYSSLESNQSIPITSSTNATFDQMLTGYVSQLGIASAAANSNQQTADALSQQSSSLRQSVSGVDLNEQAAQMVEYQNLYSAAAKFISIVDSMLQTAINMIP
;
A
#
# COMPACT_ATOMS: atom_id res chain seq x y z
N MET A 1 -44.69 5.04 57.43
CA MET A 1 -43.71 6.12 57.21
C MET A 1 -44.01 6.76 55.88
N GLY A 2 -44.25 8.07 55.86
CA GLY A 2 -44.57 8.79 54.64
C GLY A 2 -43.32 8.82 53.73
N ILE A 3 -43.54 8.90 52.43
CA ILE A 3 -42.52 9.19 51.41
C ILE A 3 -41.80 10.46 51.87
N SER A 4 -40.47 10.48 51.87
CA SER A 4 -39.70 11.68 52.22
C SER A 4 -40.19 12.87 51.39
N THR A 5 -40.46 14.01 52.02
CA THR A 5 -40.85 15.26 51.35
C THR A 5 -39.77 15.70 50.30
N PHE A 6 -38.51 15.20 50.42
CA PHE A 6 -37.43 15.46 49.50
C PHE A 6 -37.38 14.46 48.33
N PHE A 7 -38.26 13.45 48.27
CA PHE A 7 -38.25 12.46 47.21
C PHE A 7 -38.49 13.09 45.84
N GLY A 8 -39.47 13.97 45.72
CA GLY A 8 -39.72 14.70 44.46
C GLY A 8 -38.56 15.60 44.04
N LEU A 9 -37.87 16.21 45.02
CA LEU A 9 -36.68 17.03 44.75
C LEU A 9 -35.54 16.16 44.14
N ASN A 10 -35.30 14.98 44.73
CA ASN A 10 -34.26 14.06 44.20
C ASN A 10 -34.58 13.61 42.78
N VAL A 11 -35.83 13.28 42.46
CA VAL A 11 -36.24 12.91 41.08
C VAL A 11 -36.04 14.08 40.11
N GLY A 12 -36.37 15.32 40.53
CA GLY A 12 -36.16 16.51 39.74
C GLY A 12 -34.67 16.80 39.51
N MET A 13 -33.84 16.62 40.55
CA MET A 13 -32.38 16.78 40.45
C MET A 13 -31.75 15.73 39.53
N SER A 14 -32.17 14.46 39.60
CA SER A 14 -31.66 13.41 38.71
C SER A 14 -31.99 13.69 37.24
N ALA A 15 -33.19 14.21 36.96
CA ALA A 15 -33.58 14.59 35.60
C ALA A 15 -32.76 15.78 35.05
N LEU A 16 -32.44 16.74 35.93
CA LEU A 16 -31.63 17.92 35.57
C LEU A 16 -30.18 17.53 35.30
N ASP A 17 -29.59 16.69 36.16
CA ASP A 17 -28.21 16.18 36.02
C ASP A 17 -28.06 15.36 34.75
N MET A 18 -29.01 14.46 34.46
CA MET A 18 -29.08 13.70 33.22
C MET A 18 -29.12 14.61 32.00
N ALA A 19 -29.98 15.65 32.00
CA ALA A 19 -30.08 16.57 30.86
C ALA A 19 -28.76 17.34 30.63
N GLN A 20 -28.08 17.79 31.69
CA GLN A 20 -26.79 18.45 31.60
C GLN A 20 -25.71 17.53 31.03
N GLN A 21 -25.65 16.28 31.49
CA GLN A 21 -24.68 15.31 30.98
C GLN A 21 -24.93 14.98 29.49
N ALA A 22 -26.21 14.81 29.10
CA ALA A 22 -26.55 14.58 27.68
C ALA A 22 -26.20 15.78 26.79
N GLU A 23 -26.48 17.02 27.26
CA GLU A 23 -26.06 18.25 26.56
C GLU A 23 -24.54 18.34 26.42
N ALA A 24 -23.78 17.95 27.43
CA ALA A 24 -22.31 17.92 27.37
C ALA A 24 -21.81 16.95 26.29
N VAL A 25 -22.39 15.74 26.17
CA VAL A 25 -22.08 14.77 25.13
C VAL A 25 -22.39 15.33 23.74
N ILE A 26 -23.58 15.93 23.55
CA ILE A 26 -23.97 16.56 22.28
C ILE A 26 -23.01 17.70 21.90
N SER A 27 -22.66 18.54 22.87
CA SER A 27 -21.71 19.65 22.66
C SER A 27 -20.32 19.13 22.26
N ASN A 28 -19.88 18.01 22.85
CA ASN A 28 -18.63 17.33 22.48
C ASN A 28 -18.71 16.79 21.05
N ASN A 29 -19.81 16.12 20.66
CA ASN A 29 -20.05 15.65 19.30
C ASN A 29 -19.97 16.79 18.28
N ILE A 30 -20.68 17.89 18.51
CA ILE A 30 -20.69 19.06 17.62
C ILE A 30 -19.28 19.66 17.49
N SER A 31 -18.58 19.82 18.62
CA SER A 31 -17.24 20.41 18.63
C SER A 31 -16.20 19.55 17.88
N ASN A 32 -16.34 18.23 17.91
CA ASN A 32 -15.43 17.28 17.33
C ASN A 32 -15.91 16.71 15.98
N SER A 33 -17.01 17.23 15.41
CA SER A 33 -17.59 16.72 14.15
C SER A 33 -16.60 16.68 12.96
N ASN A 34 -15.58 17.56 12.97
CA ASN A 34 -14.53 17.62 11.97
C ASN A 34 -13.16 17.07 12.46
N THR A 35 -13.10 16.49 13.66
CA THR A 35 -11.87 15.91 14.20
C THR A 35 -11.65 14.54 13.55
N PRO A 36 -10.51 14.29 12.86
CA PRO A 36 -10.22 12.99 12.27
C PRO A 36 -10.28 11.86 13.30
N GLY A 37 -10.94 10.75 12.95
CA GLY A 37 -11.06 9.58 13.82
C GLY A 37 -12.10 9.71 14.94
N TYR A 38 -12.74 10.87 15.12
CA TYR A 38 -13.80 11.04 16.11
C TYR A 38 -15.04 10.20 15.76
N VAL A 39 -15.59 9.53 16.74
CA VAL A 39 -16.81 8.72 16.63
C VAL A 39 -17.90 9.35 17.50
N GLN A 40 -19.11 9.50 16.93
CA GLN A 40 -20.24 10.04 17.65
C GLN A 40 -20.50 9.25 18.94
N GLU A 41 -20.71 9.98 20.04
CA GLU A 41 -21.05 9.44 21.35
C GLU A 41 -22.53 9.64 21.65
N SER A 42 -23.11 8.75 22.45
CA SER A 42 -24.47 8.83 22.92
C SER A 42 -24.53 8.52 24.41
N ALA A 43 -25.31 9.33 25.17
CA ALA A 43 -25.60 9.08 26.57
C ALA A 43 -26.64 7.94 26.68
N VAL A 44 -26.25 6.81 27.28
CA VAL A 44 -27.17 5.71 27.57
C VAL A 44 -27.87 5.97 28.86
N LEU A 45 -29.20 6.15 28.78
CA LEU A 45 -30.06 6.46 29.95
C LEU A 45 -30.52 5.17 30.60
N GLN A 46 -30.52 5.16 31.93
CA GLN A 46 -31.03 4.06 32.75
C GLN A 46 -31.94 4.62 33.86
N GLU A 47 -32.99 3.89 34.18
CA GLU A 47 -33.79 4.18 35.36
C GLU A 47 -32.94 4.01 36.63
N ALA A 48 -32.99 4.98 37.54
CA ALA A 48 -32.33 4.87 38.84
C ALA A 48 -32.97 3.78 39.69
N ASP A 49 -32.19 3.12 40.55
CA ASP A 49 -32.66 2.03 41.40
C ASP A 49 -33.94 2.42 42.17
N PRO A 50 -35.00 1.63 42.09
CA PRO A 50 -36.28 1.99 42.75
C PRO A 50 -36.18 1.89 44.27
N TYR A 51 -36.99 2.67 44.94
CA TYR A 51 -37.09 2.61 46.40
C TYR A 51 -38.39 1.88 46.81
N PRO A 52 -38.36 0.94 47.75
CA PRO A 52 -37.20 0.33 48.38
C PRO A 52 -36.48 -0.65 47.46
N PRO A 53 -35.13 -0.81 47.60
CA PRO A 53 -34.37 -1.75 46.78
C PRO A 53 -34.77 -3.21 47.09
N LEU A 54 -34.76 -4.08 46.08
CA LEU A 54 -35.03 -5.52 46.20
C LEU A 54 -33.76 -6.34 45.99
N PRO A 55 -33.62 -7.49 46.71
CA PRO A 55 -34.33 -7.96 47.88
C PRO A 55 -33.78 -7.30 49.17
N SER A 56 -34.62 -6.77 50.02
CA SER A 56 -34.21 -6.22 51.35
C SER A 56 -35.09 -6.76 52.46
N THR A 57 -34.46 -7.34 53.50
CA THR A 57 -35.14 -7.84 54.69
C THR A 57 -35.67 -6.72 55.61
N ASN A 58 -35.18 -5.48 55.44
CA ASN A 58 -35.54 -4.28 56.19
C ASN A 58 -36.32 -3.25 55.33
N ALA A 59 -36.81 -3.63 54.16
CA ALA A 59 -37.60 -2.72 53.32
C ALA A 59 -38.93 -2.37 54.02
N PRO A 60 -39.35 -1.09 54.00
CA PRO A 60 -40.69 -0.73 54.49
C PRO A 60 -41.75 -1.44 53.65
N ILE A 61 -42.80 -1.97 54.32
CA ILE A 61 -43.93 -2.61 53.65
C ILE A 61 -44.72 -1.50 52.93
N MET A 62 -44.51 -1.38 51.62
CA MET A 62 -45.22 -0.44 50.74
C MET A 62 -45.91 -1.23 49.64
N GLY A 63 -47.04 -0.74 49.14
CA GLY A 63 -47.84 -1.40 48.09
C GLY A 63 -47.21 -1.36 46.67
N GLY A 64 -45.94 -0.99 46.55
CA GLY A 64 -45.19 -0.92 45.28
C GLY A 64 -43.86 -0.26 45.46
N GLN A 65 -43.04 -0.28 44.39
CA GLN A 65 -41.77 0.46 44.33
C GLN A 65 -41.98 1.81 43.66
N LEU A 66 -41.25 2.81 44.14
CA LEU A 66 -41.24 4.15 43.56
C LEU A 66 -39.93 4.36 42.77
N GLY A 67 -40.06 4.80 41.51
CA GLY A 67 -38.92 5.15 40.68
C GLY A 67 -38.17 6.38 41.23
N GLN A 68 -36.85 6.33 41.27
CA GLN A 68 -36.01 7.43 41.79
C GLN A 68 -35.50 8.39 40.70
N GLY A 69 -36.07 8.31 39.50
CA GLY A 69 -35.68 9.13 38.35
C GLY A 69 -34.81 8.41 37.36
N VAL A 70 -33.97 9.12 36.62
CA VAL A 70 -33.15 8.65 35.53
C VAL A 70 -31.68 9.05 35.75
N GLN A 71 -30.75 8.23 35.30
CA GLN A 71 -29.31 8.53 35.34
C GLN A 71 -28.67 8.17 34.01
N VAL A 72 -27.55 8.81 33.67
CA VAL A 72 -26.69 8.37 32.58
C VAL A 72 -25.87 7.17 33.06
N ALA A 73 -26.14 5.99 32.51
CA ALA A 73 -25.43 4.76 32.87
C ALA A 73 -24.01 4.75 32.32
N GLN A 74 -23.85 5.23 31.09
CA GLN A 74 -22.56 5.33 30.40
C GLN A 74 -22.69 6.25 29.19
N VAL A 75 -21.56 6.76 28.72
CA VAL A 75 -21.40 7.37 27.39
C VAL A 75 -20.85 6.33 26.43
N GLN A 76 -21.62 5.98 25.42
CA GLN A 76 -21.27 4.91 24.46
C GLN A 76 -20.94 5.50 23.10
N ARG A 77 -19.89 4.96 22.46
CA ARG A 77 -19.53 5.25 21.06
C ARG A 77 -20.47 4.52 20.09
N LEU A 78 -20.95 5.22 19.07
CA LEU A 78 -21.77 4.65 18.01
C LEU A 78 -20.85 4.12 16.90
N THR A 79 -20.52 2.84 16.94
CA THR A 79 -19.57 2.22 16.00
C THR A 79 -20.01 0.83 15.60
N SER A 80 -19.61 0.41 14.40
CA SER A 80 -19.79 -0.94 13.89
C SER A 80 -18.45 -1.57 13.55
N SER A 81 -18.07 -2.62 14.27
CA SER A 81 -16.80 -3.34 14.03
C SER A 81 -16.74 -3.95 12.63
N PHE A 82 -17.90 -4.35 12.08
CA PHE A 82 -18.01 -4.87 10.71
C PHE A 82 -17.70 -3.78 9.67
N LEU A 83 -18.34 -2.61 9.78
CA LEU A 83 -18.14 -1.50 8.85
C LEU A 83 -16.72 -0.96 8.94
N ASN A 84 -16.13 -0.86 10.14
CA ASN A 84 -14.76 -0.45 10.31
C ASN A 84 -13.77 -1.40 9.64
N LYS A 85 -14.00 -2.73 9.75
CA LYS A 85 -13.15 -3.72 9.06
C LYS A 85 -13.30 -3.64 7.55
N GLN A 86 -14.52 -3.52 7.06
CA GLN A 86 -14.80 -3.41 5.63
C GLN A 86 -14.17 -2.15 5.04
N ASP A 87 -14.33 -1.01 5.71
CA ASP A 87 -13.77 0.26 5.26
C ASP A 87 -12.24 0.20 5.19
N ARG A 88 -11.56 -0.27 6.23
CA ARG A 88 -10.10 -0.46 6.24
C ARG A 88 -9.61 -1.41 5.16
N THR A 89 -10.34 -2.49 4.89
CA THR A 89 -10.00 -3.43 3.83
C THR A 89 -10.13 -2.79 2.45
N ASN A 90 -11.22 -2.06 2.21
CA ASN A 90 -11.45 -1.37 0.94
C ASN A 90 -10.46 -0.22 0.75
N GLN A 91 -10.15 0.53 1.80
CA GLN A 91 -9.15 1.60 1.78
C GLN A 91 -7.75 1.05 1.48
N SER A 92 -7.38 -0.06 2.10
CA SER A 92 -6.12 -0.75 1.82
C SER A 92 -6.03 -1.20 0.36
N THR A 93 -7.12 -1.71 -0.20
CA THR A 93 -7.19 -2.14 -1.61
C THR A 93 -7.10 -0.95 -2.56
N SER A 94 -7.81 0.15 -2.27
CA SER A 94 -7.77 1.41 -3.03
C SER A 94 -6.34 1.98 -3.06
N ASN A 95 -5.70 2.13 -1.90
CA ASN A 95 -4.33 2.65 -1.80
C ASN A 95 -3.29 1.78 -2.54
N LYS A 96 -3.48 0.45 -2.55
CA LYS A 96 -2.63 -0.46 -3.32
C LYS A 96 -2.69 -0.15 -4.81
N TYR A 97 -3.90 -0.12 -5.38
CA TYR A 97 -4.05 0.08 -6.83
C TYR A 97 -3.77 1.51 -7.26
N ASP A 98 -4.03 2.50 -6.41
CA ASP A 98 -3.64 3.89 -6.65
C ASP A 98 -2.12 4.02 -6.76
N THR A 99 -1.39 3.49 -5.78
CA THR A 99 0.08 3.48 -5.79
C THR A 99 0.66 2.69 -6.97
N LEU A 100 0.09 1.53 -7.29
CA LEU A 100 0.54 0.72 -8.43
C LEU A 100 0.31 1.43 -9.76
N ALA A 101 -0.86 2.05 -9.96
CA ALA A 101 -1.17 2.79 -11.18
C ALA A 101 -0.21 3.98 -11.38
N GLN A 102 0.13 4.70 -10.30
CA GLN A 102 1.12 5.78 -10.33
C GLN A 102 2.51 5.25 -10.73
N ASN A 103 2.95 4.15 -10.13
CA ASN A 103 4.25 3.55 -10.44
C ASN A 103 4.33 3.06 -11.90
N LEU A 104 3.29 2.41 -12.41
CA LEU A 104 3.22 1.97 -13.81
C LEU A 104 3.23 3.15 -14.77
N THR A 105 2.51 4.22 -14.45
CA THR A 105 2.55 5.47 -15.23
C THR A 105 3.97 6.06 -15.30
N GLN A 106 4.73 5.99 -14.21
CA GLN A 106 6.14 6.42 -14.21
C GLN A 106 7.02 5.53 -15.09
N ILE A 107 6.84 4.20 -15.05
CA ILE A 107 7.55 3.25 -15.92
C ILE A 107 7.23 3.54 -17.39
N GLU A 108 5.96 3.76 -17.75
CA GLU A 108 5.55 4.14 -19.10
C GLU A 108 6.24 5.43 -19.59
N GLN A 109 6.34 6.44 -18.72
CA GLN A 109 7.03 7.70 -19.02
C GLN A 109 8.54 7.50 -19.23
N ILE A 110 9.18 6.61 -18.47
CA ILE A 110 10.60 6.28 -18.62
C ILE A 110 10.85 5.56 -19.95
N VAL A 111 10.02 4.58 -20.28
CA VAL A 111 10.13 3.83 -21.54
C VAL A 111 9.78 4.73 -22.74
N ASN A 112 8.92 5.73 -22.56
CA ASN A 112 8.61 6.82 -23.50
C ASN A 112 8.24 6.35 -24.93
N GLU A 113 7.42 5.30 -25.05
CA GLU A 113 6.94 4.79 -26.32
C GLU A 113 5.44 5.15 -26.54
N PRO A 114 5.02 5.58 -27.75
CA PRO A 114 5.83 5.96 -28.91
C PRO A 114 6.29 7.43 -28.86
N SER A 115 7.56 7.69 -29.15
CA SER A 115 8.09 9.05 -29.27
C SER A 115 9.19 9.16 -30.33
N SER A 116 9.57 10.38 -30.71
CA SER A 116 10.67 10.60 -31.65
C SER A 116 12.06 10.28 -31.08
N GLN A 117 12.16 10.10 -29.76
CA GLN A 117 13.38 9.72 -29.05
C GLN A 117 13.24 8.35 -28.36
N SER A 118 12.35 7.51 -28.89
CA SER A 118 12.03 6.22 -28.35
C SER A 118 13.13 5.18 -28.63
N LEU A 119 13.09 4.09 -27.86
CA LEU A 119 13.92 2.91 -28.09
C LEU A 119 13.72 2.35 -29.51
N GLN A 120 12.46 2.34 -29.98
CA GLN A 120 12.09 1.90 -31.31
C GLN A 120 12.78 2.75 -32.39
N ASN A 121 12.70 4.09 -32.31
CA ASN A 121 13.34 4.97 -33.28
C ASN A 121 14.88 4.83 -33.30
N ALA A 122 15.50 4.65 -32.13
CA ALA A 122 16.93 4.42 -32.04
C ALA A 122 17.32 3.11 -32.74
N LEU A 123 16.51 2.07 -32.60
CA LEU A 123 16.69 0.78 -33.25
C LEU A 123 16.50 0.90 -34.78
N ASP A 124 15.46 1.56 -35.23
CA ASP A 124 15.15 1.85 -36.64
C ASP A 124 16.31 2.62 -37.32
N ASN A 125 16.83 3.65 -36.67
CA ASN A 125 17.92 4.46 -37.18
C ASN A 125 19.20 3.63 -37.29
N PHE A 126 19.50 2.79 -36.30
CA PHE A 126 20.66 1.91 -36.35
C PHE A 126 20.61 0.96 -37.56
N PHE A 127 19.52 0.23 -37.75
CA PHE A 127 19.38 -0.68 -38.90
C PHE A 127 19.21 0.06 -40.24
N GLY A 128 18.57 1.26 -40.22
CA GLY A 128 18.51 2.18 -41.38
C GLY A 128 19.92 2.63 -41.85
N SER A 129 20.86 2.82 -40.92
CA SER A 129 22.24 3.14 -41.25
C SER A 129 22.95 1.96 -41.96
N TRP A 130 22.68 0.71 -41.58
CA TRP A 130 23.15 -0.49 -42.27
C TRP A 130 22.53 -0.62 -43.67
N GLN A 131 21.24 -0.29 -43.82
CA GLN A 131 20.58 -0.23 -45.14
C GLN A 131 21.26 0.80 -46.04
N THR A 132 21.58 1.98 -45.49
CA THR A 132 22.31 3.04 -46.23
C THR A 132 23.72 2.57 -46.62
N LEU A 133 24.42 1.91 -45.69
CA LEU A 133 25.75 1.31 -46.01
C LEU A 133 25.68 0.28 -47.12
N SER A 134 24.59 -0.52 -47.18
CA SER A 134 24.43 -1.52 -48.26
C SER A 134 24.38 -0.94 -49.66
N THR A 135 23.98 0.35 -49.81
CA THR A 135 23.97 1.05 -51.10
C THR A 135 25.35 1.58 -51.50
N SER A 136 26.26 1.77 -50.52
CA SER A 136 27.62 2.30 -50.75
C SER A 136 28.63 1.66 -49.78
N PRO A 137 28.92 0.36 -49.92
CA PRO A 137 29.69 -0.42 -48.94
C PRO A 137 31.15 0.02 -48.77
N SER A 138 31.75 0.67 -49.76
CA SER A 138 33.11 1.23 -49.69
C SER A 138 33.18 2.64 -49.08
N SER A 139 32.03 3.29 -48.77
CA SER A 139 31.97 4.65 -48.27
C SER A 139 32.38 4.72 -46.79
N ILE A 140 33.49 5.36 -46.47
CA ILE A 140 33.95 5.61 -45.11
C ILE A 140 32.91 6.44 -44.30
N PRO A 141 32.32 7.53 -44.83
CA PRO A 141 31.26 8.24 -44.12
C PRO A 141 30.05 7.38 -43.77
N ALA A 142 29.59 6.49 -44.68
CA ALA A 142 28.47 5.58 -44.37
C ALA A 142 28.82 4.60 -43.23
N ARG A 143 30.03 4.10 -43.19
CA ARG A 143 30.54 3.23 -42.12
C ARG A 143 30.66 3.97 -40.78
N GLN A 144 31.10 5.23 -40.83
CA GLN A 144 31.10 6.09 -39.62
C GLN A 144 29.68 6.36 -39.10
N ALA A 145 28.69 6.54 -39.99
CA ALA A 145 27.29 6.69 -39.62
C ALA A 145 26.75 5.46 -38.88
N VAL A 146 27.10 4.24 -39.34
CA VAL A 146 26.73 2.99 -38.64
C VAL A 146 27.28 2.97 -37.20
N ILE A 147 28.54 3.37 -37.01
CA ILE A 147 29.16 3.45 -35.68
C ILE A 147 28.42 4.50 -34.82
N ALA A 148 28.13 5.69 -35.36
CA ALA A 148 27.45 6.76 -34.65
C ALA A 148 26.04 6.36 -34.22
N GLU A 149 25.26 5.74 -35.12
CA GLU A 149 23.92 5.26 -34.78
C GLU A 149 23.97 4.10 -33.76
N GLY A 150 24.97 3.23 -33.82
CA GLY A 150 25.20 2.21 -32.79
C GLY A 150 25.52 2.82 -31.40
N GLN A 151 26.28 3.92 -31.38
CA GLN A 151 26.55 4.67 -30.13
C GLN A 151 25.27 5.34 -29.58
N THR A 152 24.49 5.95 -30.47
CA THR A 152 23.19 6.58 -30.10
C THR A 152 22.23 5.54 -29.53
N LEU A 153 22.11 4.38 -30.18
CA LEU A 153 21.32 3.25 -29.71
C LEU A 153 21.74 2.82 -28.30
N GLY A 154 23.04 2.59 -28.07
CA GLY A 154 23.55 2.21 -26.76
C GLY A 154 23.28 3.25 -25.69
N GLN A 155 23.45 4.55 -26.01
CA GLN A 155 23.18 5.67 -25.08
C GLN A 155 21.69 5.77 -24.74
N THR A 156 20.78 5.59 -25.70
CA THR A 156 19.33 5.64 -25.47
C THR A 156 18.89 4.53 -24.51
N PHE A 157 19.34 3.29 -24.75
CA PHE A 157 19.05 2.17 -23.83
C PHE A 157 19.67 2.40 -22.45
N GLN A 158 20.92 2.86 -22.38
CA GLN A 158 21.58 3.16 -21.10
C GLN A 158 20.82 4.21 -20.30
N MET A 159 20.29 5.26 -20.93
CA MET A 159 19.50 6.29 -20.25
C MET A 159 18.24 5.70 -19.63
N VAL A 160 17.50 4.89 -20.37
CA VAL A 160 16.28 4.23 -19.86
C VAL A 160 16.62 3.26 -18.72
N THR A 161 17.66 2.43 -18.89
CA THR A 161 18.14 1.52 -17.83
C THR A 161 18.47 2.29 -16.54
N THR A 162 19.23 3.39 -16.63
CA THR A 162 19.60 4.20 -15.47
C THR A 162 18.37 4.80 -14.77
N GLN A 163 17.39 5.31 -15.54
CA GLN A 163 16.15 5.84 -14.96
C GLN A 163 15.31 4.76 -14.25
N LEU A 164 15.27 3.54 -14.80
CA LEU A 164 14.59 2.42 -14.14
C LEU A 164 15.34 1.96 -12.87
N GLU A 165 16.68 1.98 -12.87
CA GLU A 165 17.49 1.72 -11.65
C GLU A 165 17.27 2.78 -10.58
N ASP A 166 17.19 4.05 -10.96
CA ASP A 166 16.85 5.16 -10.04
C ASP A 166 15.44 4.97 -9.46
N MET A 167 14.47 4.58 -10.28
CA MET A 167 13.12 4.27 -9.83
C MET A 167 13.11 3.08 -8.86
N GLN A 168 13.83 1.99 -9.18
CA GLN A 168 14.00 0.84 -8.29
C GLN A 168 14.55 1.26 -6.92
N SER A 169 15.59 2.10 -6.91
CA SER A 169 16.19 2.62 -5.68
C SER A 169 15.20 3.47 -4.87
N ASN A 170 14.46 4.35 -5.54
CA ASN A 170 13.46 5.22 -4.92
C ASN A 170 12.30 4.41 -4.32
N LEU A 171 11.75 3.43 -5.04
CA LEU A 171 10.68 2.55 -4.55
C LEU A 171 11.16 1.74 -3.34
N THR A 172 12.40 1.24 -3.40
CA THR A 172 13.04 0.54 -2.28
C THR A 172 13.11 1.42 -1.02
N GLY A 173 13.59 2.66 -1.15
CA GLY A 173 13.65 3.61 -0.05
C GLY A 173 12.26 3.97 0.49
N THR A 174 11.27 4.12 -0.40
CA THR A 174 9.89 4.40 -0.02
C THR A 174 9.29 3.27 0.80
N VAL A 175 9.45 2.01 0.37
CA VAL A 175 8.99 0.83 1.13
C VAL A 175 9.64 0.77 2.51
N GLN A 176 10.96 1.04 2.61
CA GLN A 176 11.66 1.07 3.90
C GLN A 176 11.09 2.14 4.83
N ASN A 177 10.83 3.34 4.33
CA ASN A 177 10.23 4.42 5.12
C ASN A 177 8.81 4.07 5.58
N GLN A 178 7.98 3.50 4.71
CA GLN A 178 6.62 3.05 5.04
C GLN A 178 6.61 1.93 6.10
N LEU A 179 7.58 1.02 6.07
CA LEU A 179 7.74 0.00 7.12
C LEU A 179 8.14 0.61 8.47
N GLN A 180 8.99 1.65 8.47
CA GLN A 180 9.31 2.39 9.70
C GLN A 180 8.10 3.12 10.26
N GLU A 181 7.29 3.74 9.41
CA GLU A 181 6.04 4.39 9.78
C GLU A 181 5.04 3.39 10.37
N LEU A 182 4.88 2.22 9.75
CA LEU A 182 4.05 1.14 10.26
C LEU A 182 4.51 0.65 11.65
N ASN A 183 5.82 0.60 11.89
CA ASN A 183 6.39 0.30 13.21
C ASN A 183 6.02 1.36 14.26
N GLN A 184 6.04 2.65 13.89
CA GLN A 184 5.63 3.73 14.79
C GLN A 184 4.15 3.63 15.15
N TYR A 185 3.27 3.33 14.18
CA TYR A 185 1.86 3.08 14.44
C TYR A 185 1.62 1.85 15.32
N ALA A 186 2.36 0.76 15.11
CA ALA A 186 2.29 -0.42 15.98
C ALA A 186 2.64 -0.08 17.44
N GLN A 187 3.68 0.72 17.65
CA GLN A 187 4.05 1.21 18.99
C GLN A 187 2.96 2.10 19.61
N GLN A 188 2.34 2.98 18.83
CA GLN A 188 1.23 3.82 19.29
C GLN A 188 0.02 2.98 19.71
N VAL A 189 -0.36 1.97 18.89
CA VAL A 189 -1.45 1.05 19.22
C VAL A 189 -1.17 0.31 20.53
N ALA A 190 0.04 -0.22 20.73
CA ALA A 190 0.43 -0.91 21.98
C ALA A 190 0.34 0.03 23.19
N THR A 191 0.74 1.30 23.04
CA THR A 191 0.66 2.31 24.09
C THR A 191 -0.80 2.64 24.45
N LEU A 192 -1.65 2.85 23.43
CA LEU A 192 -3.09 3.10 23.63
C LEU A 192 -3.79 1.89 24.24
N ASN A 193 -3.45 0.65 23.83
CA ASN A 193 -3.94 -0.57 24.46
C ASN A 193 -3.62 -0.58 25.97
N LYS A 194 -2.39 -0.26 26.36
CA LYS A 194 -1.97 -0.20 27.76
C LYS A 194 -2.80 0.80 28.58
N GLN A 195 -3.09 1.98 28.01
CA GLN A 195 -3.91 2.99 28.67
C GLN A 195 -5.36 2.53 28.82
N ILE A 196 -5.95 1.94 27.77
CA ILE A 196 -7.33 1.42 27.77
C ILE A 196 -7.48 0.29 28.80
N ILE A 197 -6.55 -0.66 28.84
CA ILE A 197 -6.54 -1.73 29.87
C ILE A 197 -6.48 -1.14 31.27
N SER A 198 -5.69 -0.10 31.49
CA SER A 198 -5.58 0.55 32.82
C SER A 198 -6.92 1.13 33.26
N ILE A 199 -7.65 1.82 32.38
CA ILE A 199 -8.98 2.37 32.66
C ILE A 199 -10.00 1.25 32.91
N ASN A 200 -10.03 0.22 32.06
CA ASN A 200 -10.95 -0.91 32.21
C ASN A 200 -10.74 -1.67 33.52
N ASN A 201 -9.47 -1.86 33.95
CA ASN A 201 -9.15 -2.50 35.22
C ASN A 201 -9.59 -1.66 36.43
N MET A 202 -9.48 -0.33 36.37
CA MET A 202 -10.00 0.56 37.41
C MET A 202 -11.53 0.46 37.52
N ASN A 203 -12.25 0.42 36.39
CA ASN A 203 -13.70 0.27 36.35
C ASN A 203 -14.19 -1.09 36.89
N GLN A 204 -13.40 -2.17 36.76
CA GLN A 204 -13.72 -3.51 37.29
C GLN A 204 -13.50 -3.65 38.81
N SER A 205 -12.77 -2.73 39.43
CA SER A 205 -12.41 -2.80 40.86
C SER A 205 -13.55 -2.44 41.83
N GLY A 206 -14.79 -2.34 41.35
CA GLY A 206 -15.99 -1.99 42.17
C GLY A 206 -16.07 -0.52 42.58
N GLN A 207 -15.22 0.31 42.01
CA GLN A 207 -15.38 1.77 42.08
C GLN A 207 -16.49 2.21 41.10
N PRO A 208 -17.19 3.33 41.34
CA PRO A 208 -18.07 3.93 40.33
C PRO A 208 -17.27 4.12 39.03
N LEU A 209 -17.93 3.91 37.87
CA LEU A 209 -17.31 4.13 36.56
C LEU A 209 -16.63 5.51 36.54
N VAL A 210 -15.30 5.52 36.61
CA VAL A 210 -14.53 6.76 36.78
C VAL A 210 -14.33 7.44 35.46
N GLU A 211 -14.21 6.66 34.37
CA GLU A 211 -13.90 7.21 33.05
C GLU A 211 -14.21 6.19 31.93
N SER A 212 -14.69 6.68 30.80
CA SER A 212 -14.84 5.87 29.58
C SER A 212 -13.59 6.01 28.71
N PRO A 213 -13.01 4.93 28.15
CA PRO A 213 -11.85 5.00 27.31
C PRO A 213 -12.13 5.49 25.87
N ASN A 214 -13.30 6.11 25.62
CA ASN A 214 -13.79 6.46 24.29
C ASN A 214 -12.78 7.24 23.45
N GLN A 215 -12.20 8.30 24.03
CA GLN A 215 -11.22 9.13 23.32
C GLN A 215 -9.95 8.33 22.94
N LEU A 216 -9.48 7.43 23.79
CA LEU A 216 -8.32 6.57 23.50
C LEU A 216 -8.67 5.54 22.41
N GLU A 217 -9.90 5.05 22.42
CA GLU A 217 -10.40 4.15 21.38
C GLU A 217 -10.56 4.85 20.04
N ASP A 218 -10.96 6.14 20.02
CA ASP A 218 -11.00 6.95 18.81
C ASP A 218 -9.60 7.18 18.24
N GLN A 219 -8.65 7.58 19.09
CA GLN A 219 -7.25 7.72 18.70
C GLN A 219 -6.68 6.41 18.14
N ARG A 220 -6.96 5.27 18.80
CA ARG A 220 -6.55 3.95 18.33
C ARG A 220 -7.23 3.60 17.01
N GLY A 221 -8.51 3.93 16.86
CA GLY A 221 -9.26 3.76 15.61
C GLY A 221 -8.62 4.52 14.46
N HIS A 222 -8.23 5.76 14.69
CA HIS A 222 -7.53 6.60 13.70
C HIS A 222 -6.17 6.01 13.32
N VAL A 223 -5.35 5.58 14.30
CA VAL A 223 -4.08 4.91 14.01
C VAL A 223 -4.26 3.65 13.18
N LEU A 224 -5.33 2.86 13.42
CA LEU A 224 -5.64 1.69 12.59
C LEU A 224 -6.06 2.10 11.16
N ASP A 225 -6.75 3.23 10.99
CA ASP A 225 -7.10 3.75 9.67
C ASP A 225 -5.82 4.12 8.89
N GLU A 226 -4.86 4.82 9.53
CA GLU A 226 -3.55 5.12 8.93
C GLU A 226 -2.74 3.84 8.60
N MET A 227 -2.71 2.86 9.51
CA MET A 227 -2.06 1.56 9.23
C MET A 227 -2.68 0.86 8.03
N SER A 228 -4.01 0.96 7.84
CA SER A 228 -4.72 0.33 6.72
C SER A 228 -4.39 0.96 5.37
N GLN A 229 -3.97 2.22 5.33
CA GLN A 229 -3.47 2.86 4.12
C GLN A 229 -2.12 2.29 3.69
N LEU A 230 -1.27 1.97 4.66
CA LEU A 230 0.07 1.43 4.41
C LEU A 230 0.06 -0.05 4.07
N ALA A 231 -0.77 -0.86 4.76
CA ALA A 231 -0.81 -2.31 4.61
C ALA A 231 -2.20 -2.90 4.88
N ASN A 232 -2.43 -4.12 4.40
CA ASN A 232 -3.63 -4.90 4.73
C ASN A 232 -3.53 -5.41 6.18
N ILE A 233 -4.15 -4.70 7.11
CA ILE A 233 -4.17 -5.10 8.52
C ILE A 233 -5.40 -5.94 8.86
N ALA A 234 -5.18 -6.96 9.71
CA ALA A 234 -6.23 -7.68 10.41
C ALA A 234 -6.10 -7.41 11.91
N TYR A 235 -7.22 -7.26 12.60
CA TYR A 235 -7.20 -7.01 14.04
C TYR A 235 -8.34 -7.74 14.75
N THR A 236 -8.09 -8.11 16.01
CA THR A 236 -9.06 -8.75 16.92
C THR A 236 -9.07 -7.99 18.24
N GLN A 237 -10.28 -7.79 18.78
CA GLN A 237 -10.45 -7.20 20.09
C GLN A 237 -10.41 -8.29 21.18
N ASN A 238 -9.63 -8.07 22.21
CA ASN A 238 -9.50 -8.94 23.37
C ASN A 238 -10.52 -8.55 24.46
N SER A 239 -10.74 -9.44 25.43
CA SER A 239 -11.71 -9.23 26.51
C SER A 239 -11.33 -8.10 27.50
N ASP A 240 -10.07 -7.69 27.54
CA ASP A 240 -9.55 -6.60 28.36
C ASP A 240 -9.69 -5.21 27.68
N GLY A 241 -10.26 -5.17 26.46
CA GLY A 241 -10.40 -3.95 25.64
C GLY A 241 -9.18 -3.64 24.77
N SER A 242 -8.09 -4.39 24.87
CA SER A 242 -6.95 -4.28 23.95
C SER A 242 -7.31 -4.84 22.57
N ILE A 243 -6.47 -4.53 21.58
CA ILE A 243 -6.53 -5.14 20.25
C ILE A 243 -5.18 -5.76 19.89
N SER A 244 -5.24 -6.90 19.22
CA SER A 244 -4.10 -7.51 18.56
C SER A 244 -4.18 -7.21 17.07
N VAL A 245 -3.07 -6.76 16.46
CA VAL A 245 -3.00 -6.34 15.05
C VAL A 245 -1.94 -7.16 14.33
N SER A 246 -2.26 -7.59 13.12
CA SER A 246 -1.33 -8.32 12.23
C SER A 246 -1.46 -7.81 10.79
N ILE A 247 -0.43 -8.04 9.97
CA ILE A 247 -0.51 -7.90 8.51
C ILE A 247 -0.97 -9.23 7.92
N GLY A 248 -1.86 -9.17 6.94
CA GLY A 248 -2.39 -10.35 6.24
C GLY A 248 -3.86 -10.61 6.55
N SER A 249 -4.50 -11.43 5.74
CA SER A 249 -5.94 -11.71 5.82
C SER A 249 -6.31 -13.05 6.47
N GLY A 250 -5.34 -13.83 6.96
CA GLY A 250 -5.55 -15.18 7.49
C GLY A 250 -5.55 -15.26 9.01
N THR A 251 -6.28 -16.23 9.57
CA THR A 251 -6.28 -16.55 11.01
C THR A 251 -5.17 -17.53 11.40
N SER A 252 -4.36 -17.99 10.44
CA SER A 252 -3.32 -19.00 10.64
C SER A 252 -1.96 -18.53 10.14
N ILE A 253 -0.92 -18.65 10.95
CA ILE A 253 0.47 -18.58 10.50
C ILE A 253 0.70 -19.78 9.53
N PRO A 254 1.18 -19.57 8.27
CA PRO A 254 2.24 -18.63 7.89
C PRO A 254 1.78 -17.32 7.22
N GLY A 255 0.52 -16.92 7.27
CA GLY A 255 -0.02 -15.77 6.54
C GLY A 255 -0.19 -14.47 7.34
N ASN A 256 -0.02 -14.49 8.67
CA ASN A 256 -0.19 -13.30 9.52
C ASN A 256 1.13 -12.92 10.18
N ILE A 257 1.59 -11.70 9.92
CA ILE A 257 2.74 -11.10 10.59
C ILE A 257 2.21 -10.28 11.77
N PRO A 258 2.44 -10.66 13.03
CA PRO A 258 1.97 -9.90 14.18
C PRO A 258 2.70 -8.55 14.25
N LEU A 259 1.94 -7.47 14.41
CA LEU A 259 2.44 -6.12 14.65
C LEU A 259 2.27 -5.73 16.11
N VAL A 260 1.11 -6.09 16.70
CA VAL A 260 0.77 -5.80 18.09
C VAL A 260 0.07 -7.03 18.67
N SER A 261 0.50 -7.45 19.87
CA SER A 261 -0.18 -8.44 20.69
C SER A 261 -0.43 -7.82 22.05
N GLU A 262 -1.69 -7.50 22.34
CA GLU A 262 -2.08 -6.78 23.57
C GLU A 262 -1.28 -5.48 23.78
N THR A 263 -0.32 -5.46 24.70
CA THR A 263 0.54 -4.30 25.01
C THR A 263 1.95 -4.40 24.43
N THR A 264 2.25 -5.47 23.71
CA THR A 264 3.55 -5.72 23.09
C THR A 264 3.47 -5.40 21.61
N PHE A 265 4.45 -4.65 21.09
CA PHE A 265 4.58 -4.43 19.65
C PHE A 265 5.83 -5.10 19.09
N TYR A 266 5.79 -5.44 17.82
CA TYR A 266 6.87 -6.06 17.07
C TYR A 266 7.33 -5.09 15.99
N THR A 267 8.66 -4.95 15.85
CA THR A 267 9.23 -4.10 14.79
C THR A 267 9.51 -4.94 13.56
N LEU A 268 9.08 -4.43 12.42
CA LEU A 268 9.39 -4.96 11.12
C LEU A 268 10.77 -4.45 10.70
N ASN A 269 11.66 -5.35 10.32
CA ASN A 269 12.98 -4.98 9.82
C ASN A 269 13.17 -5.58 8.43
N THR A 270 13.64 -4.78 7.49
CA THR A 270 14.19 -5.27 6.24
C THR A 270 15.65 -5.64 6.49
N ALA A 271 15.90 -6.81 7.06
CA ALA A 271 17.25 -7.24 7.50
C ALA A 271 18.22 -7.46 6.33
N THR A 272 17.74 -7.52 5.11
CA THR A 272 18.57 -7.61 3.90
C THR A 272 18.26 -6.41 3.01
N ALA A 273 19.32 -5.75 2.55
CA ALA A 273 19.21 -4.77 1.48
C ALA A 273 18.35 -5.39 0.37
N LEU A 274 17.32 -4.63 -0.07
CA LEU A 274 16.53 -5.02 -1.22
C LEU A 274 17.51 -5.32 -2.36
N PRO A 275 17.33 -6.39 -3.15
CA PRO A 275 18.31 -6.79 -4.15
C PRO A 275 18.50 -5.66 -5.14
N THR A 276 19.71 -5.12 -5.16
CA THR A 276 20.13 -4.07 -6.09
C THR A 276 20.61 -4.65 -7.42
N ASN A 277 20.58 -5.99 -7.58
CA ASN A 277 21.03 -6.61 -8.81
C ASN A 277 20.16 -7.81 -9.24
N MET A 278 19.96 -7.90 -10.53
CA MET A 278 19.13 -8.89 -11.22
C MET A 278 19.74 -10.29 -11.29
N SER A 279 21.05 -10.45 -11.13
CA SER A 279 21.70 -11.76 -11.26
C SER A 279 21.26 -12.74 -10.16
N SER A 280 20.86 -12.23 -9.00
CA SER A 280 20.27 -13.02 -7.93
C SER A 280 18.80 -13.41 -8.20
N PHE A 281 18.11 -12.67 -9.05
CA PHE A 281 16.73 -12.93 -9.48
C PHE A 281 16.66 -14.10 -10.49
N VAL A 282 17.60 -14.13 -11.42
CA VAL A 282 17.66 -15.12 -12.52
C VAL A 282 18.14 -16.50 -12.05
N SER A 283 19.02 -16.55 -11.04
CA SER A 283 19.62 -17.83 -10.60
C SER A 283 18.78 -18.61 -9.57
N GLY A 284 17.63 -18.09 -9.12
CA GLY A 284 16.76 -18.79 -8.16
C GLY A 284 17.33 -18.94 -6.74
N THR A 285 18.51 -18.40 -6.47
CA THR A 285 19.25 -18.58 -5.21
C THR A 285 19.35 -17.32 -4.35
N GLY A 286 18.81 -16.18 -4.81
CA GLY A 286 19.02 -14.90 -4.16
C GLY A 286 17.76 -14.01 -4.05
N ASN A 287 16.62 -14.56 -3.69
CA ASN A 287 15.41 -13.78 -3.48
C ASN A 287 15.35 -13.16 -2.09
N ALA A 288 16.09 -12.11 -1.83
CA ALA A 288 15.96 -11.38 -0.57
C ALA A 288 14.60 -10.67 -0.44
N PHE A 289 13.96 -10.29 -1.57
CA PHE A 289 12.58 -9.81 -1.61
C PHE A 289 11.56 -10.95 -1.71
N MET A 290 11.98 -12.05 -2.31
CA MET A 290 11.18 -13.22 -2.61
C MET A 290 11.85 -14.48 -2.08
N ALA A 291 12.62 -14.40 -1.00
CA ALA A 291 13.05 -15.61 -0.33
C ALA A 291 11.81 -16.40 0.05
N ARG A 292 11.42 -17.29 -0.87
CA ARG A 292 10.59 -18.42 -0.51
C ARG A 292 11.38 -19.22 0.52
N THR A 293 11.37 -18.78 1.75
CA THR A 293 11.58 -19.72 2.82
C THR A 293 10.28 -20.53 2.86
N SER A 294 10.31 -21.66 2.21
CA SER A 294 9.33 -22.74 2.37
C SER A 294 9.34 -23.32 3.79
N ALA A 295 9.97 -22.64 4.73
CA ALA A 295 9.92 -22.94 6.14
C ALA A 295 8.86 -22.05 6.79
N PRO A 296 7.86 -22.61 7.47
CA PRO A 296 7.00 -21.84 8.33
C PRO A 296 7.90 -21.09 9.33
N TYR A 297 7.58 -19.82 9.57
CA TYR A 297 8.21 -19.02 10.60
C TYR A 297 8.22 -19.80 11.92
N SER A 298 9.36 -20.35 12.31
CA SER A 298 9.58 -21.06 13.57
C SER A 298 10.40 -20.20 14.54
N GLY A 299 10.18 -18.90 14.54
CA GLY A 299 10.77 -17.98 15.49
C GLY A 299 9.96 -17.98 16.78
N THR A 300 10.54 -18.31 17.89
CA THR A 300 10.00 -18.06 19.22
C THR A 300 9.85 -16.56 19.39
N LEU A 301 8.60 -16.06 19.39
CA LEU A 301 8.28 -14.69 19.77
C LEU A 301 8.59 -14.52 21.26
N THR A 302 9.81 -14.14 21.60
CA THR A 302 10.14 -13.74 22.98
C THR A 302 9.67 -12.31 23.15
N GLY A 303 8.58 -12.13 23.90
CA GLY A 303 8.07 -10.83 24.29
C GLY A 303 9.13 -10.02 25.02
N GLY A 304 9.49 -8.89 24.47
CA GLY A 304 10.42 -7.93 25.03
C GLY A 304 10.70 -6.85 24.00
N THR A 305 10.72 -5.60 24.44
CA THR A 305 11.06 -4.43 23.66
C THR A 305 12.16 -4.72 22.62
N GLY A 306 11.79 -4.81 21.34
CA GLY A 306 12.75 -4.76 20.25
C GLY A 306 13.09 -6.07 19.53
N THR A 307 12.20 -7.06 19.46
CA THR A 307 12.40 -8.22 18.57
C THR A 307 12.11 -7.78 17.13
N SER A 308 13.14 -7.69 16.30
CA SER A 308 12.99 -7.45 14.86
C SER A 308 12.53 -8.75 14.18
N LEU A 309 11.54 -8.63 13.31
CA LEU A 309 11.02 -9.70 12.48
C LEU A 309 11.48 -9.47 11.04
N ASP A 310 12.13 -10.46 10.44
CA ASP A 310 12.37 -10.46 9.01
C ASP A 310 11.05 -10.76 8.29
N ILE A 311 10.60 -9.82 7.43
CA ILE A 311 9.33 -9.94 6.74
C ILE A 311 9.54 -10.51 5.35
N ASN A 312 8.68 -11.46 5.01
CA ASN A 312 8.38 -11.72 3.61
C ASN A 312 7.25 -10.76 3.15
N LEU A 313 7.59 -9.74 2.37
CA LEU A 313 6.65 -8.75 1.85
C LEU A 313 5.57 -9.35 0.94
N GLN A 314 5.68 -10.61 0.55
CA GLN A 314 4.65 -11.37 -0.15
C GLN A 314 3.33 -11.42 0.63
N TYR A 315 3.36 -11.31 1.97
CA TYR A 315 2.15 -11.30 2.80
C TYR A 315 1.49 -9.92 2.90
N VAL A 316 2.17 -8.87 2.43
CA VAL A 316 1.58 -7.54 2.33
C VAL A 316 0.82 -7.46 1.01
N SER A 317 -0.46 -7.80 1.04
CA SER A 317 -1.31 -7.89 -0.16
C SER A 317 -2.13 -6.63 -0.43
N GLY A 318 -2.05 -5.61 0.42
CA GLY A 318 -2.79 -4.35 0.31
C GLY A 318 -2.02 -3.17 0.88
N GLY A 319 -2.56 -1.97 0.69
CA GLY A 319 -1.96 -0.70 1.08
C GLY A 319 -0.85 -0.25 0.14
N GLN A 320 -0.33 0.93 0.42
CA GLN A 320 0.72 1.56 -0.39
C GLN A 320 1.99 0.70 -0.50
N ILE A 321 2.33 -0.03 0.57
CA ILE A 321 3.49 -0.94 0.57
C ILE A 321 3.33 -2.00 -0.52
N ALA A 322 2.15 -2.63 -0.62
CA ALA A 322 1.88 -3.63 -1.66
C ALA A 322 1.94 -3.03 -3.07
N GLY A 323 1.40 -1.81 -3.25
CA GLY A 323 1.47 -1.09 -4.53
C GLY A 323 2.91 -0.78 -4.94
N ASN A 324 3.76 -0.33 -4.00
CA ASN A 324 5.17 -0.06 -4.25
C ASN A 324 5.98 -1.34 -4.50
N VAL A 325 5.69 -2.41 -3.77
CA VAL A 325 6.34 -3.72 -3.98
C VAL A 325 5.99 -4.28 -5.37
N GLN A 326 4.73 -4.15 -5.81
CA GLN A 326 4.35 -4.53 -7.17
C GLN A 326 4.98 -3.62 -8.23
N GLY A 327 5.02 -2.29 -8.00
CA GLY A 327 5.71 -1.35 -8.89
C GLY A 327 7.20 -1.67 -9.02
N LEU A 328 7.86 -2.07 -7.93
CA LEU A 328 9.24 -2.54 -7.93
C LEU A 328 9.40 -3.82 -8.74
N ASP A 329 8.46 -4.75 -8.61
CA ASP A 329 8.41 -6.01 -9.33
C ASP A 329 8.29 -5.78 -10.85
N GLU A 330 7.39 -4.89 -11.28
CA GLU A 330 7.24 -4.50 -12.68
C GLU A 330 8.49 -3.77 -13.21
N THR A 331 9.11 -2.90 -12.41
CA THR A 331 10.39 -2.25 -12.78
C THR A 331 11.48 -3.28 -13.04
N ASN A 332 11.59 -4.28 -12.16
CA ASN A 332 12.54 -5.39 -12.32
C ASN A 332 12.24 -6.24 -13.55
N GLN A 333 10.97 -6.45 -13.86
CA GLN A 333 10.55 -7.16 -15.06
C GLN A 333 10.97 -6.43 -16.34
N VAL A 334 10.73 -5.12 -16.41
CA VAL A 334 11.14 -4.30 -17.56
C VAL A 334 12.66 -4.31 -17.72
N LEU A 335 13.44 -4.17 -16.64
CA LEU A 335 14.90 -4.28 -16.67
C LEU A 335 15.35 -5.63 -17.20
N ALA A 336 14.75 -6.74 -16.75
CA ALA A 336 15.09 -8.09 -17.24
C ALA A 336 14.76 -8.29 -18.72
N GLN A 337 13.64 -7.74 -19.17
CA GLN A 337 13.27 -7.76 -20.60
C GLN A 337 14.29 -6.99 -21.45
N MET A 338 14.71 -5.81 -20.97
CA MET A 338 15.73 -5.01 -21.63
C MET A 338 17.08 -5.72 -21.68
N ASP A 339 17.52 -6.35 -20.59
CA ASP A 339 18.77 -7.13 -20.54
C ASP A 339 18.76 -8.29 -21.54
N SER A 340 17.63 -8.99 -21.62
CA SER A 340 17.42 -10.07 -22.58
C SER A 340 17.51 -9.57 -24.02
N PHE A 341 16.81 -8.46 -24.29
CA PHE A 341 16.78 -7.82 -25.59
C PHE A 341 18.17 -7.36 -26.03
N LEU A 342 18.89 -6.61 -25.17
CA LEU A 342 20.22 -6.09 -25.48
C LEU A 342 21.27 -7.21 -25.68
N SER A 343 21.18 -8.26 -24.87
CA SER A 343 22.07 -9.43 -25.04
C SER A 343 21.82 -10.14 -26.35
N ALA A 344 20.56 -10.36 -26.73
CA ALA A 344 20.19 -10.98 -28.00
C ALA A 344 20.62 -10.11 -29.19
N LEU A 345 20.38 -8.79 -29.10
CA LEU A 345 20.78 -7.83 -30.13
C LEU A 345 22.32 -7.82 -30.35
N ALA A 346 23.07 -7.71 -29.23
CA ALA A 346 24.54 -7.73 -29.29
C ALA A 346 25.08 -9.03 -29.91
N ASN A 347 24.56 -10.18 -29.50
CA ASN A 347 24.96 -11.47 -30.00
C ASN A 347 24.68 -11.60 -31.50
N GLN A 348 23.51 -11.20 -31.97
CA GLN A 348 23.14 -11.30 -33.38
C GLN A 348 23.98 -10.37 -34.26
N VAL A 349 24.12 -9.09 -33.84
CA VAL A 349 24.95 -8.11 -34.58
C VAL A 349 26.39 -8.53 -34.60
N ASN A 350 26.97 -8.98 -33.49
CA ASN A 350 28.35 -9.44 -33.41
C ASN A 350 28.59 -10.69 -34.24
N SER A 351 27.67 -11.64 -34.28
CA SER A 351 27.76 -12.85 -35.09
C SER A 351 27.86 -12.52 -36.58
N ILE A 352 27.04 -11.58 -37.07
CA ILE A 352 27.09 -11.16 -38.48
C ILE A 352 28.36 -10.33 -38.75
N GLN A 353 28.73 -9.41 -37.85
CA GLN A 353 29.95 -8.59 -37.96
C GLN A 353 31.20 -9.46 -38.08
N THR A 354 31.35 -10.49 -37.25
CA THR A 354 32.54 -11.34 -37.23
C THR A 354 32.54 -12.42 -38.32
N SER A 355 31.41 -12.72 -38.95
CA SER A 355 31.35 -13.61 -40.11
C SER A 355 31.66 -12.91 -41.43
N GLY A 356 31.61 -11.58 -41.48
CA GLY A 356 31.87 -10.77 -42.67
C GLY A 356 33.33 -10.29 -42.77
N TYR A 357 33.63 -9.61 -43.87
CA TYR A 357 34.95 -9.06 -44.19
C TYR A 357 34.94 -7.53 -44.07
N ALA A 358 35.96 -6.99 -43.40
CA ALA A 358 36.25 -5.57 -43.31
C ALA A 358 36.69 -5.00 -44.67
N LEU A 359 36.71 -3.65 -44.79
CA LEU A 359 37.01 -2.99 -46.05
C LEU A 359 38.42 -3.36 -46.56
N GLY A 360 38.49 -4.08 -47.71
CA GLY A 360 39.75 -4.51 -48.31
C GLY A 360 40.49 -5.61 -47.54
N SER A 361 39.82 -6.29 -46.62
CA SER A 361 40.41 -7.36 -45.81
C SER A 361 40.34 -8.71 -46.54
N SER A 362 41.40 -9.53 -46.36
CA SER A 362 41.44 -10.90 -46.83
C SER A 362 40.99 -11.93 -45.81
N VAL A 363 40.73 -11.50 -44.57
CA VAL A 363 40.27 -12.34 -43.45
C VAL A 363 38.96 -11.76 -42.88
N THR A 364 38.16 -12.63 -42.28
CA THR A 364 36.92 -12.19 -41.60
C THR A 364 37.23 -11.24 -40.44
N SER A 365 36.28 -10.39 -40.12
CA SER A 365 36.44 -9.46 -39.00
C SER A 365 36.60 -10.21 -37.67
N THR A 366 37.57 -9.81 -36.86
CA THR A 366 37.77 -10.33 -35.50
C THR A 366 37.25 -9.36 -34.42
N VAL A 367 36.74 -8.20 -34.87
CA VAL A 367 36.29 -7.14 -33.98
C VAL A 367 34.77 -7.18 -33.88
N ASN A 368 34.26 -7.40 -32.67
CA ASN A 368 32.84 -7.28 -32.38
C ASN A 368 32.36 -5.84 -32.59
N PHE A 369 31.12 -5.67 -33.02
CA PHE A 369 30.50 -4.36 -33.12
C PHE A 369 30.15 -3.82 -31.75
N PHE A 370 29.44 -4.61 -30.94
CA PHE A 370 29.09 -4.28 -29.58
C PHE A 370 29.93 -5.03 -28.55
N THR A 371 30.25 -4.35 -27.45
CA THR A 371 30.86 -4.94 -26.27
C THR A 371 29.88 -4.72 -25.11
N PRO A 372 28.99 -5.69 -24.83
CA PRO A 372 28.08 -5.56 -23.69
C PRO A 372 28.86 -5.42 -22.38
N THR A 373 28.47 -4.47 -21.55
CA THR A 373 28.98 -4.27 -20.20
C THR A 373 27.78 -4.23 -19.25
N THR A 374 28.02 -4.08 -17.95
CA THR A 374 26.93 -3.98 -16.97
C THR A 374 27.05 -2.72 -16.14
N THR A 375 25.91 -2.19 -15.69
CA THR A 375 25.83 -1.15 -14.67
C THR A 375 26.32 -1.68 -13.32
N ALA A 376 26.41 -0.82 -12.31
CA ALA A 376 26.69 -1.21 -10.92
C ALA A 376 25.60 -2.15 -10.35
N ALA A 377 24.36 -2.06 -10.87
CA ALA A 377 23.23 -2.93 -10.54
C ALA A 377 23.21 -4.24 -11.37
N ASN A 378 24.23 -4.49 -12.20
CA ASN A 378 24.38 -5.63 -13.11
C ASN A 378 23.38 -5.71 -14.27
N ASN A 379 22.67 -4.63 -14.59
CA ASN A 379 21.86 -4.57 -15.80
C ASN A 379 22.74 -4.36 -17.04
N VAL A 380 22.37 -4.99 -18.15
CA VAL A 380 23.14 -4.95 -19.40
C VAL A 380 23.06 -3.58 -20.06
N ILE A 381 24.20 -3.03 -20.43
CA ILE A 381 24.31 -1.84 -21.28
C ILE A 381 25.09 -2.14 -22.54
N LEU A 382 24.67 -1.54 -23.64
CA LEU A 382 25.26 -1.77 -24.95
C LEU A 382 26.26 -0.67 -25.26
N GLN A 383 27.50 -1.04 -25.52
CA GLN A 383 28.54 -0.11 -25.97
C GLN A 383 29.14 -0.57 -27.29
N VAL A 384 29.35 0.39 -28.20
CA VAL A 384 30.13 0.10 -29.40
C VAL A 384 31.58 -0.16 -29.02
N ASN A 385 32.17 -1.20 -29.55
CA ASN A 385 33.54 -1.56 -29.26
C ASN A 385 34.50 -0.41 -29.60
N SER A 386 35.25 0.08 -28.63
CA SER A 386 36.16 1.22 -28.77
C SER A 386 37.29 0.98 -29.77
N ALA A 387 37.62 -0.28 -30.05
CA ALA A 387 38.61 -0.65 -31.04
C ALA A 387 38.05 -0.69 -32.50
N LEU A 388 36.73 -0.58 -32.68
CA LEU A 388 36.07 -0.65 -33.97
C LEU A 388 36.26 0.66 -34.74
N THR A 389 36.88 0.58 -35.91
CA THR A 389 37.01 1.73 -36.83
C THR A 389 36.06 1.58 -38.02
N ALA A 390 35.84 2.65 -38.78
CA ALA A 390 35.00 2.61 -39.97
C ALA A 390 35.50 1.55 -41.01
N GLN A 391 36.80 1.26 -41.02
CA GLN A 391 37.35 0.26 -41.91
C GLN A 391 37.03 -1.18 -41.46
N ASP A 392 36.85 -1.40 -40.16
CA ASP A 392 36.55 -2.72 -39.57
C ASP A 392 35.09 -3.15 -39.74
N ILE A 393 34.20 -2.23 -40.11
CA ILE A 393 32.79 -2.58 -40.38
C ILE A 393 32.76 -3.63 -41.49
N ALA A 394 32.19 -4.80 -41.20
CA ALA A 394 32.11 -5.91 -42.13
C ALA A 394 30.89 -5.80 -43.06
N ALA A 395 31.03 -5.14 -44.21
CA ALA A 395 29.96 -5.01 -45.19
C ALA A 395 29.93 -6.14 -46.22
N ALA A 396 31.05 -6.84 -46.42
CA ALA A 396 31.24 -7.87 -47.44
C ALA A 396 31.16 -9.29 -46.86
N THR A 397 30.72 -10.27 -47.66
CA THR A 397 30.80 -11.71 -47.33
C THR A 397 32.01 -12.37 -48.00
N GLY A 398 32.67 -11.69 -48.93
CA GLY A 398 33.86 -12.17 -49.65
C GLY A 398 35.11 -11.36 -49.35
N SER A 399 36.29 -12.04 -49.41
CA SER A 399 37.57 -11.41 -49.16
C SER A 399 37.98 -10.45 -50.28
N ASN A 400 38.58 -9.28 -49.93
CA ASN A 400 39.05 -8.27 -50.88
C ASN A 400 38.00 -7.74 -51.87
N LEU A 401 36.73 -7.66 -51.45
CA LEU A 401 35.61 -7.18 -52.25
C LEU A 401 35.04 -5.87 -51.67
N PRO A 402 35.68 -4.71 -51.89
CA PRO A 402 35.24 -3.46 -51.24
C PRO A 402 33.84 -2.99 -51.64
N GLY A 403 33.34 -3.42 -52.82
CA GLY A 403 31.98 -3.12 -53.31
C GLY A 403 30.91 -4.14 -52.92
N ASP A 404 31.27 -5.22 -52.23
CA ASP A 404 30.32 -6.23 -51.79
C ASP A 404 29.53 -5.71 -50.55
N ASN A 405 28.21 -5.78 -50.67
CA ASN A 405 27.26 -5.33 -49.62
C ASN A 405 26.52 -6.49 -48.97
N SER A 406 26.87 -7.73 -49.29
CA SER A 406 26.08 -8.90 -48.91
C SER A 406 25.98 -9.06 -47.41
N ASN A 407 27.05 -8.74 -46.64
CA ASN A 407 27.01 -8.82 -45.17
C ASN A 407 26.20 -7.65 -44.55
N ALA A 408 26.25 -6.45 -45.14
CA ALA A 408 25.38 -5.34 -44.72
C ALA A 408 23.91 -5.67 -44.97
N LEU A 409 23.58 -6.37 -46.06
CA LEU A 409 22.21 -6.86 -46.30
C LEU A 409 21.82 -7.99 -45.33
N LEU A 410 22.77 -8.88 -44.97
CA LEU A 410 22.52 -9.88 -43.91
C LEU A 410 22.23 -9.21 -42.58
N MET A 411 22.88 -8.10 -42.24
CA MET A 411 22.58 -7.33 -41.02
C MET A 411 21.13 -6.85 -41.03
N VAL A 412 20.66 -6.28 -42.13
CA VAL A 412 19.27 -5.83 -42.25
C VAL A 412 18.30 -7.01 -42.29
N ASN A 413 18.59 -8.06 -43.05
CA ASN A 413 17.63 -9.15 -43.26
C ASN A 413 17.59 -10.15 -42.08
N ASN A 414 18.74 -10.45 -41.47
CA ASN A 414 18.83 -11.48 -40.45
C ASN A 414 18.88 -10.90 -39.02
N ALA A 415 19.41 -9.69 -38.81
CA ALA A 415 19.40 -9.05 -37.51
C ALA A 415 18.14 -8.20 -37.29
N TRP A 416 17.69 -7.45 -38.30
CA TRP A 416 16.50 -6.61 -38.19
C TRP A 416 15.21 -7.35 -38.56
N ASN A 417 15.14 -7.89 -39.76
CA ASN A 417 13.93 -8.58 -40.27
C ASN A 417 13.92 -10.08 -39.96
N GLY A 418 15.02 -10.63 -39.47
CA GLY A 418 15.14 -12.03 -39.05
C GLY A 418 14.81 -12.23 -37.58
N TYR A 419 14.79 -13.50 -37.17
CA TYR A 419 14.55 -13.88 -35.77
C TYR A 419 15.87 -13.94 -35.00
N PRO A 420 15.94 -13.50 -33.74
CA PRO A 420 17.11 -13.70 -32.89
C PRO A 420 17.44 -15.19 -32.77
N THR A 421 18.71 -15.56 -33.01
CA THR A 421 19.15 -16.96 -32.98
C THR A 421 19.30 -17.54 -31.58
N THR A 422 19.30 -16.68 -30.56
CA THR A 422 19.39 -17.07 -29.16
C THR A 422 18.17 -16.54 -28.42
N ALA A 423 17.15 -17.41 -28.27
CA ALA A 423 16.03 -17.12 -27.37
C ALA A 423 16.46 -17.41 -25.94
N THR A 424 16.55 -16.37 -25.14
CA THR A 424 16.73 -16.54 -23.69
C THR A 424 15.35 -16.53 -23.03
N THR A 425 14.95 -17.65 -22.45
CA THR A 425 13.68 -17.75 -21.72
C THR A 425 13.90 -17.25 -20.30
N TYR A 426 13.30 -16.13 -19.95
CA TYR A 426 13.24 -15.65 -18.57
C TYR A 426 11.89 -16.07 -17.97
N ASN A 427 11.93 -16.84 -16.88
CA ASN A 427 10.75 -17.17 -16.11
C ASN A 427 10.58 -16.13 -15.00
N TYR A 428 9.59 -15.30 -15.15
CA TYR A 428 9.16 -14.34 -14.14
C TYR A 428 7.89 -14.84 -13.46
N SER A 429 7.84 -14.79 -12.13
CA SER A 429 6.63 -15.11 -11.37
C SER A 429 6.04 -13.85 -10.79
N SER A 430 4.90 -13.38 -11.30
CA SER A 430 4.20 -12.25 -10.72
C SER A 430 3.66 -12.59 -9.32
N LEU A 431 3.70 -11.62 -8.41
CA LEU A 431 3.22 -11.77 -7.03
C LEU A 431 1.72 -12.09 -6.93
N GLU A 432 0.92 -11.67 -7.92
CA GLU A 432 -0.54 -11.83 -7.85
C GLU A 432 -1.07 -13.19 -8.31
N SER A 433 -0.38 -13.88 -9.21
CA SER A 433 -1.01 -15.03 -9.87
C SER A 433 -0.33 -16.37 -9.66
N ASN A 434 0.86 -16.42 -9.03
CA ASN A 434 1.69 -17.64 -9.07
C ASN A 434 1.90 -18.16 -10.52
N GLN A 435 1.52 -17.34 -11.51
CA GLN A 435 1.79 -17.61 -12.91
C GLN A 435 3.19 -17.11 -13.21
N SER A 436 4.08 -18.06 -13.53
CA SER A 436 5.24 -17.74 -14.35
C SER A 436 4.68 -17.26 -15.69
N ILE A 437 4.72 -15.95 -15.93
CA ILE A 437 4.58 -15.46 -17.29
C ILE A 437 5.91 -15.80 -17.95
N PRO A 438 5.97 -16.84 -18.80
CA PRO A 438 7.18 -17.06 -19.54
C PRO A 438 7.32 -15.82 -20.44
N ILE A 439 8.36 -15.02 -20.21
CA ILE A 439 8.85 -14.14 -21.26
C ILE A 439 9.49 -15.09 -22.26
N THR A 440 8.68 -15.81 -22.98
CA THR A 440 9.10 -16.46 -24.18
C THR A 440 9.32 -15.33 -25.16
N SER A 441 10.61 -14.95 -25.38
CA SER A 441 10.94 -14.51 -26.70
C SER A 441 10.39 -15.63 -27.58
N SER A 442 9.27 -15.37 -28.28
CA SER A 442 8.79 -16.37 -29.23
C SER A 442 9.98 -16.63 -30.13
N THR A 443 10.35 -17.88 -30.31
CA THR A 443 11.46 -18.29 -31.18
C THR A 443 11.30 -17.76 -32.62
N ASN A 444 10.27 -16.97 -32.89
CA ASN A 444 9.84 -16.43 -34.16
C ASN A 444 9.46 -14.93 -34.09
N ALA A 445 10.01 -14.14 -33.17
CA ALA A 445 9.75 -12.69 -33.11
C ALA A 445 10.99 -11.90 -33.56
N THR A 446 10.79 -10.88 -34.39
CA THR A 446 11.84 -9.91 -34.72
C THR A 446 12.13 -9.00 -33.50
N PHE A 447 13.23 -8.25 -33.50
CA PHE A 447 13.57 -7.29 -32.46
C PHE A 447 12.49 -6.21 -32.29
N ASP A 448 11.93 -5.73 -33.41
CA ASP A 448 10.80 -4.80 -33.42
C ASP A 448 9.56 -5.36 -32.69
N GLN A 449 9.19 -6.61 -33.02
CA GLN A 449 8.07 -7.28 -32.38
C GLN A 449 8.33 -7.58 -30.90
N MET A 450 9.57 -7.87 -30.52
CA MET A 450 9.94 -8.07 -29.12
C MET A 450 9.75 -6.77 -28.31
N LEU A 451 10.28 -5.65 -28.80
CA LEU A 451 10.16 -4.35 -28.14
C LEU A 451 8.70 -3.90 -28.06
N THR A 452 7.95 -3.99 -29.18
CA THR A 452 6.51 -3.70 -29.20
C THR A 452 5.72 -4.60 -28.23
N GLY A 453 6.12 -5.88 -28.12
CA GLY A 453 5.53 -6.82 -27.17
C GLY A 453 5.72 -6.39 -25.72
N TYR A 454 6.92 -5.93 -25.34
CA TYR A 454 7.20 -5.45 -23.98
C TYR A 454 6.42 -4.18 -23.63
N VAL A 455 6.37 -3.21 -24.54
CA VAL A 455 5.58 -2.00 -24.38
C VAL A 455 4.08 -2.32 -24.27
N SER A 456 3.58 -3.25 -25.09
CA SER A 456 2.18 -3.67 -25.04
C SER A 456 1.84 -4.35 -23.72
N GLN A 457 2.73 -5.18 -23.18
CA GLN A 457 2.54 -5.84 -21.89
C GLN A 457 2.47 -4.82 -20.75
N LEU A 458 3.37 -3.83 -20.73
CA LEU A 458 3.35 -2.72 -19.77
C LEU A 458 2.03 -1.94 -19.87
N GLY A 459 1.57 -1.60 -21.08
CA GLY A 459 0.30 -0.91 -21.30
C GLY A 459 -0.92 -1.72 -20.82
N ILE A 460 -0.91 -3.05 -20.98
CA ILE A 460 -1.97 -3.92 -20.45
C ILE A 460 -1.95 -3.92 -18.91
N ALA A 461 -0.78 -4.02 -18.30
CA ALA A 461 -0.63 -3.98 -16.85
C ALA A 461 -1.11 -2.63 -16.27
N SER A 462 -0.74 -1.52 -16.91
CA SER A 462 -1.17 -0.17 -16.55
C SER A 462 -2.70 0.00 -16.69
N ALA A 463 -3.28 -0.44 -17.81
CA ALA A 463 -4.72 -0.39 -18.01
C ALA A 463 -5.49 -1.22 -16.97
N ALA A 464 -4.97 -2.40 -16.62
CA ALA A 464 -5.55 -3.25 -15.58
C ALA A 464 -5.46 -2.59 -14.19
N ALA A 465 -4.30 -2.00 -13.84
CA ALA A 465 -4.12 -1.28 -12.58
C ALA A 465 -5.09 -0.10 -12.46
N ASN A 466 -5.23 0.72 -13.52
CA ASN A 466 -6.17 1.84 -13.57
C ASN A 466 -7.64 1.39 -13.43
N SER A 467 -8.04 0.29 -14.06
CA SER A 467 -9.39 -0.27 -13.94
C SER A 467 -9.67 -0.76 -12.52
N ASN A 468 -8.69 -1.45 -11.92
CA ASN A 468 -8.78 -1.92 -10.54
C ASN A 468 -8.81 -0.76 -9.54
N GLN A 469 -8.03 0.30 -9.78
CA GLN A 469 -8.05 1.53 -8.98
C GLN A 469 -9.45 2.13 -8.96
N GLN A 470 -10.07 2.38 -10.13
CA GLN A 470 -11.41 2.96 -10.20
C GLN A 470 -12.45 2.13 -9.43
N THR A 471 -12.36 0.79 -9.54
CA THR A 471 -13.26 -0.10 -8.81
C THR A 471 -13.02 -0.06 -7.31
N ALA A 472 -11.76 -0.08 -6.88
CA ALA A 472 -11.37 -0.05 -5.48
C ALA A 472 -11.73 1.29 -4.83
N ASP A 473 -11.57 2.41 -5.54
CA ASP A 473 -11.94 3.75 -5.08
C ASP A 473 -13.46 3.86 -4.86
N ALA A 474 -14.26 3.34 -5.79
CA ALA A 474 -15.71 3.33 -5.64
C ALA A 474 -16.17 2.51 -4.41
N LEU A 475 -15.55 1.35 -4.17
CA LEU A 475 -15.83 0.53 -3.00
C LEU A 475 -15.35 1.19 -1.70
N SER A 476 -14.21 1.86 -1.71
CA SER A 476 -13.68 2.62 -0.58
C SER A 476 -14.60 3.79 -0.22
N GLN A 477 -15.04 4.57 -1.19
CA GLN A 477 -16.01 5.66 -0.99
C GLN A 477 -17.34 5.15 -0.45
N GLN A 478 -17.85 4.03 -0.96
CA GLN A 478 -19.08 3.42 -0.48
C GLN A 478 -18.94 2.95 0.98
N SER A 479 -17.86 2.25 1.32
CA SER A 479 -17.64 1.76 2.69
C SER A 479 -17.44 2.90 3.69
N SER A 480 -16.71 3.94 3.30
CA SER A 480 -16.53 5.15 4.11
C SER A 480 -17.85 5.87 4.37
N SER A 481 -18.70 6.01 3.33
CA SER A 481 -20.04 6.59 3.49
C SER A 481 -20.93 5.77 4.43
N LEU A 482 -20.89 4.43 4.32
CA LEU A 482 -21.64 3.55 5.24
C LEU A 482 -21.11 3.65 6.68
N ARG A 483 -19.80 3.72 6.86
CA ARG A 483 -19.20 3.94 8.18
C ARG A 483 -19.60 5.28 8.76
N GLN A 484 -19.55 6.36 7.97
CA GLN A 484 -19.96 7.69 8.39
C GLN A 484 -21.44 7.78 8.74
N SER A 485 -22.31 7.05 8.04
CA SER A 485 -23.75 7.03 8.37
C SER A 485 -24.08 6.45 9.75
N VAL A 486 -23.18 5.61 10.31
CA VAL A 486 -23.34 5.01 11.66
C VAL A 486 -22.53 5.75 12.71
N SER A 487 -21.28 6.12 12.37
CA SER A 487 -20.30 6.62 13.34
C SER A 487 -20.07 8.13 13.23
N GLY A 488 -20.51 8.75 12.16
CA GLY A 488 -20.33 10.19 11.90
C GLY A 488 -21.32 11.05 12.70
N VAL A 489 -20.95 12.29 12.96
CA VAL A 489 -21.79 13.26 13.65
C VAL A 489 -22.69 13.98 12.64
N ASP A 490 -24.01 13.76 12.72
CA ASP A 490 -24.99 14.58 11.99
C ASP A 490 -25.34 15.82 12.81
N LEU A 491 -24.87 16.98 12.36
CA LEU A 491 -25.09 18.25 13.05
C LEU A 491 -26.58 18.61 13.21
N ASN A 492 -27.45 18.21 12.26
CA ASN A 492 -28.87 18.49 12.34
C ASN A 492 -29.54 17.63 13.43
N GLU A 493 -29.15 16.36 13.51
CA GLU A 493 -29.62 15.46 14.57
C GLU A 493 -29.12 15.94 15.93
N GLN A 494 -27.84 16.29 16.07
CA GLN A 494 -27.28 16.81 17.30
C GLN A 494 -27.95 18.12 17.74
N ALA A 495 -28.26 19.04 16.83
CA ALA A 495 -28.97 20.27 17.13
C ALA A 495 -30.41 19.99 17.59
N ALA A 496 -31.11 19.04 16.98
CA ALA A 496 -32.45 18.64 17.40
C ALA A 496 -32.45 18.03 18.83
N GLN A 497 -31.52 17.11 19.11
CA GLN A 497 -31.33 16.51 20.42
C GLN A 497 -30.95 17.56 21.49
N MET A 498 -30.11 18.53 21.15
CA MET A 498 -29.77 19.62 22.07
C MET A 498 -31.00 20.41 22.48
N VAL A 499 -31.89 20.78 21.57
CA VAL A 499 -33.14 21.48 21.88
C VAL A 499 -34.06 20.61 22.74
N GLU A 500 -34.12 19.30 22.51
CA GLU A 500 -34.89 18.36 23.32
C GLU A 500 -34.37 18.34 24.76
N TYR A 501 -33.07 18.17 25.00
CA TYR A 501 -32.50 18.17 26.35
C TYR A 501 -32.58 19.52 27.03
N GLN A 502 -32.49 20.66 26.32
CA GLN A 502 -32.75 22.00 26.88
C GLN A 502 -34.19 22.15 27.36
N ASN A 503 -35.14 21.58 26.62
CA ASN A 503 -36.54 21.57 27.06
C ASN A 503 -36.74 20.68 28.28
N LEU A 504 -36.11 19.50 28.34
CA LEU A 504 -36.12 18.61 29.50
C LEU A 504 -35.51 19.28 30.74
N TYR A 505 -34.35 19.94 30.57
CA TYR A 505 -33.71 20.74 31.63
C TYR A 505 -34.62 21.81 32.16
N SER A 506 -35.27 22.59 31.30
CA SER A 506 -36.21 23.65 31.69
C SER A 506 -37.43 23.09 32.40
N ALA A 507 -37.94 21.93 31.98
CA ALA A 507 -39.08 21.27 32.65
C ALA A 507 -38.69 20.75 34.05
N ALA A 508 -37.51 20.13 34.18
CA ALA A 508 -36.97 19.65 35.46
C ALA A 508 -36.73 20.80 36.43
N ALA A 509 -36.19 21.93 35.98
CA ALA A 509 -35.99 23.14 36.79
C ALA A 509 -37.31 23.72 37.31
N LYS A 510 -38.35 23.77 36.44
CA LYS A 510 -39.71 24.18 36.87
C LYS A 510 -40.30 23.21 37.88
N PHE A 511 -40.13 21.90 37.68
CA PHE A 511 -40.61 20.89 38.62
C PHE A 511 -39.96 21.07 40.01
N ILE A 512 -38.65 21.28 40.07
CA ILE A 512 -37.90 21.56 41.31
C ILE A 512 -38.46 22.81 41.99
N SER A 513 -38.71 23.90 41.26
CA SER A 513 -39.28 25.13 41.79
C SER A 513 -40.69 24.93 42.39
N ILE A 514 -41.54 24.10 41.77
CA ILE A 514 -42.85 23.73 42.28
C ILE A 514 -42.71 22.91 43.58
N VAL A 515 -41.83 21.93 43.61
CA VAL A 515 -41.58 21.12 44.83
C VAL A 515 -41.02 21.98 45.94
N ASP A 516 -40.11 22.92 45.65
CA ASP A 516 -39.60 23.88 46.66
C ASP A 516 -40.71 24.76 47.23
N SER A 517 -41.61 25.32 46.41
CA SER A 517 -42.73 26.09 46.84
C SER A 517 -43.75 25.30 47.71
N MET A 518 -43.95 24.02 47.39
CA MET A 518 -44.73 23.08 48.17
C MET A 518 -44.08 22.81 49.53
N LEU A 519 -42.75 22.63 49.57
CA LEU A 519 -42.02 22.47 50.83
C LEU A 519 -42.07 23.71 51.71
N GLN A 520 -41.89 24.91 51.12
CA GLN A 520 -42.06 26.17 51.87
C GLN A 520 -43.45 26.33 52.45
N THR A 521 -44.49 25.99 51.68
CA THR A 521 -45.87 26.01 52.15
C THR A 521 -46.06 25.05 53.33
N ALA A 522 -45.51 23.81 53.21
CA ALA A 522 -45.60 22.84 54.30
C ALA A 522 -44.86 23.27 55.57
N ILE A 523 -43.69 23.92 55.42
CA ILE A 523 -42.92 24.48 56.56
C ILE A 523 -43.72 25.63 57.26
N ASN A 524 -44.30 26.50 56.44
CA ASN A 524 -45.10 27.63 56.97
C ASN A 524 -46.42 27.19 57.60
N MET A 525 -46.87 25.96 57.38
CA MET A 525 -48.07 25.38 58.03
C MET A 525 -47.79 24.78 59.42
N ILE A 526 -46.50 24.65 59.78
CA ILE A 526 -46.14 24.22 61.15
C ILE A 526 -46.07 25.45 62.04
N PRO A 527 -46.94 25.57 63.03
CA PRO A 527 -47.03 26.77 63.91
C PRO A 527 -45.78 26.89 64.81
#